data_49b54731dc9d4e2a7ae5109a0bb1dae1
#
_entry.id   49b54731dc9d4e2a7ae5109a0bb1dae1
#
_cell.length_a   1.000
_cell.length_b   1.000
_cell.length_c   1.000
_cell.angle_alpha   90.00
_cell.angle_beta   90.00
_cell.angle_gamma   90.00
#
_symmetry.space_group_name_H-M   'P 1'
#
loop_
_entity.id
_entity.type
_entity.pdbx_description
1 polymer ?
#
loop_
_entity_poly.entity_id
_entity_poly.type
_entity_poly.pdbx_seq_one_letter_code
_entity_poly.pdbx_strand_id
1 'polypeptide(L)'
;MERSLIYNGTITAEQFLFYEIRIASKYYLDGTSVEDAIEEIKKNNLFQYPTERLVARMVRSCYKRLDALDDEQLRQELSSAPAEIAKQINLYAMMRYNRIVWDFMVGVIGEKFRSQDFEFSRKDLNVFFSHLQEQNDDIAGWSESTVNKIKQVLTKILVEVEILDTFKSTRLNPLFLCEELEEGIRRNNDFEALAAFNCFR
;
A
#
# COMPACT_ATOMS: atom_id res chain seq x y z
N MET A 1 11.42 6.58 -10.58
CA MET A 1 11.41 7.49 -9.40
C MET A 1 11.95 6.72 -8.20
N GLU A 2 12.89 7.28 -7.43
CA GLU A 2 13.43 6.58 -6.26
C GLU A 2 12.35 6.37 -5.19
N ARG A 3 12.37 5.20 -4.54
CA ARG A 3 11.49 4.85 -3.41
C ARG A 3 11.64 5.88 -2.28
N SER A 4 10.52 6.24 -1.63
CA SER A 4 10.56 7.15 -0.49
C SER A 4 11.43 6.59 0.65
N LEU A 5 12.45 7.33 1.06
CA LEU A 5 13.32 6.98 2.19
C LEU A 5 12.85 7.60 3.51
N ILE A 6 11.82 8.46 3.47
CA ILE A 6 11.33 9.22 4.62
C ILE A 6 10.16 8.48 5.26
N TYR A 7 10.24 8.30 6.58
CA TYR A 7 9.09 7.81 7.35
C TYR A 7 8.08 8.92 7.57
N ASN A 8 6.83 8.64 7.24
CA ASN A 8 5.72 9.56 7.48
C ASN A 8 4.46 8.79 7.90
N GLY A 9 3.60 9.44 8.66
CA GLY A 9 2.34 8.86 9.14
C GLY A 9 1.15 9.04 8.19
N THR A 10 1.35 9.39 6.92
CA THR A 10 0.27 9.72 5.97
C THR A 10 -0.73 8.59 5.79
N ILE A 11 -0.29 7.33 5.92
CA ILE A 11 -1.17 6.15 5.80
C ILE A 11 -2.32 6.14 6.81
N THR A 12 -2.20 6.87 7.93
CA THR A 12 -3.30 6.98 8.93
C THR A 12 -4.57 7.56 8.34
N ALA A 13 -4.42 8.40 7.34
CA ALA A 13 -5.50 9.09 6.66
C ALA A 13 -5.69 8.62 5.21
N GLU A 14 -4.66 8.02 4.61
CA GLU A 14 -4.60 7.59 3.21
C GLU A 14 -4.55 6.06 3.13
N GLN A 15 -5.54 5.40 3.70
CA GLN A 15 -5.62 3.93 3.83
C GLN A 15 -5.42 3.20 2.49
N PHE A 16 -6.00 2.03 2.30
CA PHE A 16 -5.79 1.20 1.10
C PHE A 16 -6.30 1.86 -0.18
N LEU A 17 -7.44 2.59 -0.11
CA LEU A 17 -8.01 3.41 -1.21
C LEU A 17 -8.23 2.62 -2.51
N PHE A 18 -8.69 1.37 -2.44
CA PHE A 18 -8.80 0.51 -3.61
C PHE A 18 -9.81 1.02 -4.64
N TYR A 19 -10.96 1.48 -4.18
CA TYR A 19 -12.00 2.03 -5.04
C TYR A 19 -11.54 3.35 -5.68
N GLU A 20 -10.96 4.22 -4.87
CA GLU A 20 -10.50 5.54 -5.28
C GLU A 20 -9.37 5.48 -6.29
N ILE A 21 -8.38 4.60 -6.08
CA ILE A 21 -7.23 4.51 -6.99
C ILE A 21 -7.63 3.96 -8.35
N ARG A 22 -8.60 3.05 -8.43
CA ARG A 22 -9.13 2.55 -9.70
C ARG A 22 -9.89 3.61 -10.50
N ILE A 23 -10.56 4.55 -9.83
CA ILE A 23 -11.18 5.70 -10.48
C ILE A 23 -10.09 6.68 -10.93
N ALA A 24 -9.18 7.04 -10.02
CA ALA A 24 -8.12 8.01 -10.29
C ALA A 24 -7.17 7.54 -11.41
N SER A 25 -6.88 6.23 -11.50
CA SER A 25 -6.00 5.68 -12.54
C SER A 25 -6.51 5.91 -13.94
N LYS A 26 -7.82 5.96 -14.17
CA LYS A 26 -8.40 6.27 -15.49
C LYS A 26 -8.04 7.68 -15.94
N TYR A 27 -8.23 8.67 -15.05
CA TYR A 27 -7.86 10.06 -15.32
C TYR A 27 -6.33 10.21 -15.50
N TYR A 28 -5.57 9.51 -14.69
CA TYR A 28 -4.12 9.52 -14.77
C TYR A 28 -3.61 8.98 -16.12
N LEU A 29 -4.15 7.87 -16.60
CA LEU A 29 -3.78 7.24 -17.87
C LEU A 29 -4.22 8.09 -19.08
N ASP A 30 -5.32 8.83 -18.97
CA ASP A 30 -5.78 9.79 -19.97
C ASP A 30 -4.93 11.08 -20.00
N GLY A 31 -3.90 11.19 -19.14
CA GLY A 31 -3.05 12.37 -19.04
C GLY A 31 -3.71 13.58 -18.36
N THR A 32 -4.84 13.38 -17.67
CA THR A 32 -5.54 14.44 -16.95
C THR A 32 -4.70 14.93 -15.77
N SER A 33 -4.59 16.25 -15.61
CA SER A 33 -3.88 16.81 -14.45
C SER A 33 -4.56 16.42 -13.14
N VAL A 34 -3.80 16.40 -12.03
CA VAL A 34 -4.37 16.07 -10.71
C VAL A 34 -5.46 17.06 -10.30
N GLU A 35 -5.32 18.34 -10.65
CA GLU A 35 -6.30 19.38 -10.37
C GLU A 35 -7.58 19.21 -11.18
N ASP A 36 -7.48 18.92 -12.47
CA ASP A 36 -8.65 18.66 -13.32
C ASP A 36 -9.37 17.37 -12.89
N ALA A 37 -8.62 16.32 -12.55
CA ALA A 37 -9.19 15.08 -12.03
C ALA A 37 -9.94 15.31 -10.70
N ILE A 38 -9.41 16.17 -9.81
CA ILE A 38 -10.10 16.55 -8.57
C ILE A 38 -11.45 17.20 -8.88
N GLU A 39 -11.48 18.17 -9.79
CA GLU A 39 -12.72 18.88 -10.16
C GLU A 39 -13.76 17.94 -10.80
N GLU A 40 -13.35 17.07 -11.73
CA GLU A 40 -14.27 16.10 -12.34
C GLU A 40 -14.78 15.04 -11.35
N ILE A 41 -13.93 14.52 -10.47
CA ILE A 41 -14.32 13.55 -9.44
C ILE A 41 -15.28 14.18 -8.41
N LYS A 42 -15.07 15.44 -8.03
CA LYS A 42 -15.99 16.20 -7.17
C LYS A 42 -17.32 16.44 -7.85
N LYS A 43 -17.29 17.01 -9.05
CA LYS A 43 -18.48 17.36 -9.84
C LYS A 43 -19.42 16.16 -10.02
N ASN A 44 -18.86 14.98 -10.25
CA ASN A 44 -19.61 13.76 -10.47
C ASN A 44 -19.78 12.91 -9.18
N ASN A 45 -19.30 13.42 -8.02
CA ASN A 45 -19.34 12.73 -6.72
C ASN A 45 -18.86 11.27 -6.77
N LEU A 46 -17.80 10.99 -7.55
CA LEU A 46 -17.38 9.62 -7.85
C LEU A 46 -16.84 8.89 -6.62
N PHE A 47 -16.22 9.58 -5.66
CA PHE A 47 -15.72 8.97 -4.42
C PHE A 47 -16.78 8.86 -3.31
N GLN A 48 -17.93 9.50 -3.47
CA GLN A 48 -19.02 9.52 -2.48
C GLN A 48 -18.57 9.95 -1.08
N TYR A 49 -17.61 10.85 -1.00
CA TYR A 49 -17.09 11.39 0.25
C TYR A 49 -17.91 12.58 0.75
N PRO A 50 -17.99 12.77 2.08
CA PRO A 50 -18.84 13.81 2.67
C PRO A 50 -18.30 15.23 2.43
N THR A 51 -17.04 15.40 2.07
CA THR A 51 -16.43 16.73 1.86
C THR A 51 -15.51 16.74 0.65
N GLU A 52 -15.55 17.84 -0.10
CA GLU A 52 -14.66 18.08 -1.25
C GLU A 52 -13.17 18.09 -0.87
N ARG A 53 -12.85 18.60 0.32
CA ARG A 53 -11.47 18.60 0.83
C ARG A 53 -10.92 17.19 0.97
N LEU A 54 -11.76 16.24 1.38
CA LEU A 54 -11.37 14.83 1.50
C LEU A 54 -11.16 14.21 0.12
N VAL A 55 -12.05 14.51 -0.85
CA VAL A 55 -11.89 14.05 -2.25
C VAL A 55 -10.55 14.52 -2.80
N ALA A 56 -10.25 15.81 -2.72
CA ALA A 56 -8.99 16.38 -3.23
C ALA A 56 -7.75 15.72 -2.62
N ARG A 57 -7.79 15.47 -1.32
CA ARG A 57 -6.69 14.77 -0.63
C ARG A 57 -6.49 13.35 -1.13
N MET A 58 -7.58 12.59 -1.30
CA MET A 58 -7.49 11.20 -1.74
C MET A 58 -7.05 11.09 -3.20
N VAL A 59 -7.53 11.97 -4.08
CA VAL A 59 -7.06 12.03 -5.48
C VAL A 59 -5.55 12.27 -5.53
N ARG A 60 -5.05 13.26 -4.78
CA ARG A 60 -3.60 13.53 -4.72
C ARG A 60 -2.80 12.33 -4.19
N SER A 61 -3.33 11.62 -3.20
CA SER A 61 -2.70 10.40 -2.69
C SER A 61 -2.67 9.30 -3.75
N CYS A 62 -3.75 9.10 -4.48
CA CYS A 62 -3.81 8.12 -5.57
C CYS A 62 -2.80 8.45 -6.68
N TYR A 63 -2.72 9.72 -7.12
CA TYR A 63 -1.74 10.14 -8.13
C TYR A 63 -0.30 9.87 -7.70
N LYS A 64 0.06 10.22 -6.46
CA LYS A 64 1.39 9.93 -5.91
C LYS A 64 1.73 8.43 -5.88
N ARG A 65 0.75 7.57 -5.61
CA ARG A 65 0.94 6.12 -5.66
C ARG A 65 1.11 5.62 -7.10
N LEU A 66 0.35 6.18 -8.05
CA LEU A 66 0.49 5.87 -9.47
C LEU A 66 1.85 6.33 -10.01
N ASP A 67 2.34 7.50 -9.59
CA ASP A 67 3.71 7.94 -9.88
C ASP A 67 4.73 6.97 -9.30
N ALA A 68 4.55 6.54 -8.05
CA ALA A 68 5.47 5.65 -7.36
C ALA A 68 5.54 4.25 -7.97
N LEU A 69 4.51 3.76 -8.69
CA LEU A 69 4.56 2.50 -9.43
C LEU A 69 5.69 2.47 -10.45
N ASP A 70 5.97 3.60 -11.08
CA ASP A 70 7.06 3.79 -12.06
C ASP A 70 7.06 2.74 -13.20
N ASP A 71 5.88 2.24 -13.56
CA ASP A 71 5.65 1.22 -14.57
C ASP A 71 4.28 1.43 -15.20
N GLU A 72 4.26 1.69 -16.51
CA GLU A 72 3.03 2.02 -17.22
C GLU A 72 2.08 0.82 -17.33
N GLN A 73 2.63 -0.37 -17.53
CA GLN A 73 1.83 -1.60 -17.62
C GLN A 73 1.12 -1.86 -16.28
N LEU A 74 1.80 -1.71 -15.16
CA LEU A 74 1.18 -1.87 -13.84
C LEU A 74 0.08 -0.82 -13.60
N ARG A 75 0.22 0.41 -14.10
CA ARG A 75 -0.83 1.44 -14.00
C ARG A 75 -2.07 1.05 -14.82
N GLN A 76 -1.89 0.48 -16.01
CA GLN A 76 -2.98 -0.02 -16.85
C GLN A 76 -3.69 -1.20 -16.18
N GLU A 77 -2.94 -2.18 -15.67
CA GLU A 77 -3.48 -3.34 -14.95
C GLU A 77 -4.24 -2.91 -13.68
N LEU A 78 -3.70 -1.98 -12.89
CA LEU A 78 -4.40 -1.44 -11.72
C LEU A 78 -5.77 -0.85 -12.07
N SER A 79 -5.88 -0.21 -13.24
CA SER A 79 -7.14 0.38 -13.71
C SER A 79 -8.16 -0.66 -14.16
N SER A 80 -7.74 -1.70 -14.87
CA SER A 80 -8.61 -2.57 -15.68
C SER A 80 -8.67 -4.03 -15.22
N ALA A 81 -7.61 -4.56 -14.59
CA ALA A 81 -7.53 -5.96 -14.21
C ALA A 81 -8.60 -6.38 -13.17
N PRO A 82 -8.83 -7.69 -13.00
CA PRO A 82 -9.64 -8.22 -11.91
C PRO A 82 -9.19 -7.71 -10.54
N ALA A 83 -10.13 -7.66 -9.59
CA ALA A 83 -9.88 -7.07 -8.27
C ALA A 83 -8.69 -7.69 -7.53
N GLU A 84 -8.51 -8.99 -7.63
CA GLU A 84 -7.41 -9.74 -6.99
C GLU A 84 -6.04 -9.26 -7.47
N ILE A 85 -5.85 -9.10 -8.79
CA ILE A 85 -4.63 -8.58 -9.40
C ILE A 85 -4.44 -7.09 -9.03
N ALA A 86 -5.48 -6.28 -9.23
CA ALA A 86 -5.42 -4.86 -8.94
C ALA A 86 -5.14 -4.54 -7.46
N LYS A 87 -5.61 -5.36 -6.52
CA LYS A 87 -5.29 -5.23 -5.09
C LYS A 87 -3.81 -5.48 -4.80
N GLN A 88 -3.20 -6.48 -5.43
CA GLN A 88 -1.77 -6.74 -5.30
C GLN A 88 -0.93 -5.58 -5.85
N ILE A 89 -1.30 -5.05 -7.01
CA ILE A 89 -0.62 -3.89 -7.62
C ILE A 89 -0.78 -2.65 -6.74
N ASN A 90 -1.97 -2.41 -6.16
CA ASN A 90 -2.18 -1.29 -5.22
C ASN A 90 -1.33 -1.44 -3.95
N LEU A 91 -1.19 -2.65 -3.41
CA LEU A 91 -0.28 -2.91 -2.30
C LEU A 91 1.15 -2.54 -2.66
N TYR A 92 1.62 -2.97 -3.83
CA TYR A 92 2.96 -2.63 -4.29
C TYR A 92 3.15 -1.12 -4.50
N ALA A 93 2.15 -0.43 -5.06
CA ALA A 93 2.15 1.03 -5.16
C ALA A 93 2.27 1.71 -3.78
N MET A 94 1.55 1.20 -2.78
CA MET A 94 1.65 1.67 -1.40
C MET A 94 3.04 1.40 -0.80
N MET A 95 3.62 0.25 -1.06
CA MET A 95 4.98 -0.09 -0.60
C MET A 95 6.00 0.90 -1.18
N ARG A 96 5.96 1.18 -2.47
CA ARG A 96 6.88 2.15 -3.11
C ARG A 96 6.67 3.58 -2.63
N TYR A 97 5.42 3.96 -2.37
CA TYR A 97 5.07 5.31 -1.91
C TYR A 97 5.38 5.55 -0.44
N ASN A 98 5.25 4.53 0.42
CA ASN A 98 5.35 4.68 1.88
C ASN A 98 6.34 3.69 2.50
N ARG A 99 7.42 4.22 3.07
CA ARG A 99 8.50 3.42 3.65
C ARG A 99 8.04 2.48 4.76
N ILE A 100 7.09 2.89 5.61
CA ILE A 100 6.59 2.01 6.69
C ILE A 100 5.90 0.78 6.11
N VAL A 101 5.11 0.97 5.04
CA VAL A 101 4.44 -0.15 4.37
C VAL A 101 5.48 -1.07 3.74
N TRP A 102 6.51 -0.51 3.10
CA TRP A 102 7.60 -1.29 2.53
C TRP A 102 8.31 -2.13 3.59
N ASP A 103 8.81 -1.48 4.64
CA ASP A 103 9.61 -2.16 5.67
C ASP A 103 8.78 -3.21 6.42
N PHE A 104 7.49 -2.95 6.65
CA PHE A 104 6.57 -3.92 7.23
C PHE A 104 6.34 -5.12 6.31
N MET A 105 6.03 -4.88 5.04
CA MET A 105 5.72 -5.95 4.10
C MET A 105 6.95 -6.81 3.78
N VAL A 106 8.11 -6.21 3.61
CA VAL A 106 9.35 -6.94 3.32
C VAL A 106 9.93 -7.56 4.60
N GLY A 107 10.11 -6.76 5.65
CA GLY A 107 10.82 -7.16 6.87
C GLY A 107 10.00 -7.96 7.87
N VAL A 108 8.66 -7.92 7.83
CA VAL A 108 7.82 -8.72 8.71
C VAL A 108 7.11 -9.81 7.93
N ILE A 109 6.29 -9.43 6.95
CA ILE A 109 5.45 -10.40 6.21
C ILE A 109 6.33 -11.28 5.31
N GLY A 110 7.27 -10.69 4.58
CA GLY A 110 8.19 -11.43 3.71
C GLY A 110 9.09 -12.39 4.48
N GLU A 111 9.60 -11.98 5.66
CA GLU A 111 10.40 -12.88 6.51
C GLU A 111 9.57 -14.02 7.08
N LYS A 112 8.31 -13.78 7.46
CA LYS A 112 7.40 -14.84 7.90
C LYS A 112 7.12 -15.84 6.78
N PHE A 113 6.87 -15.40 5.56
CA PHE A 113 6.72 -16.30 4.41
C PHE A 113 8.00 -17.08 4.12
N ARG A 114 9.17 -16.44 4.17
CA ARG A 114 10.47 -17.09 3.94
C ARG A 114 10.76 -18.18 4.97
N SER A 115 10.45 -17.91 6.24
CA SER A 115 10.64 -18.88 7.34
C SER A 115 9.50 -19.88 7.49
N GLN A 116 8.45 -19.80 6.66
CA GLN A 116 7.21 -20.58 6.77
C GLN A 116 6.51 -20.43 8.14
N ASP A 117 6.72 -19.29 8.80
CA ASP A 117 5.99 -18.88 10.00
C ASP A 117 4.74 -18.13 9.61
N PHE A 118 3.62 -18.81 9.54
CA PHE A 118 2.33 -18.19 9.17
C PHE A 118 1.56 -17.62 10.36
N GLU A 119 2.10 -17.66 11.58
CA GLU A 119 1.46 -17.01 12.72
C GLU A 119 1.65 -15.50 12.67
N PHE A 120 0.58 -14.74 12.89
CA PHE A 120 0.62 -13.30 12.93
C PHE A 120 -0.23 -12.77 14.10
N SER A 121 0.33 -11.84 14.84
CA SER A 121 -0.32 -11.29 16.01
C SER A 121 0.03 -9.82 16.23
N ARG A 122 -0.64 -9.20 17.18
CA ARG A 122 -0.31 -7.83 17.61
C ARG A 122 1.15 -7.71 18.11
N LYS A 123 1.74 -8.82 18.57
CA LYS A 123 3.14 -8.85 19.04
C LYS A 123 4.09 -8.51 17.89
N ASP A 124 3.85 -9.03 16.68
CA ASP A 124 4.70 -8.78 15.51
C ASP A 124 4.72 -7.29 15.16
N LEU A 125 3.55 -6.64 15.19
CA LEU A 125 3.45 -5.19 15.01
C LEU A 125 4.16 -4.41 16.12
N ASN A 126 4.08 -4.87 17.36
CA ASN A 126 4.76 -4.21 18.49
C ASN A 126 6.27 -4.29 18.34
N VAL A 127 6.81 -5.47 18.02
CA VAL A 127 8.25 -5.68 17.78
C VAL A 127 8.73 -4.83 16.61
N PHE A 128 8.00 -4.82 15.49
CA PHE A 128 8.31 -3.99 14.34
C PHE A 128 8.44 -2.50 14.72
N PHE A 129 7.46 -1.95 15.45
CA PHE A 129 7.50 -0.55 15.84
C PHE A 129 8.57 -0.26 16.91
N SER A 130 8.85 -1.18 17.84
CA SER A 130 9.94 -1.01 18.80
C SER A 130 11.28 -0.86 18.06
N HIS A 131 11.56 -1.73 17.10
CA HIS A 131 12.78 -1.64 16.30
C HIS A 131 12.85 -0.34 15.49
N LEU A 132 11.74 0.09 14.87
CA LEU A 132 11.73 1.36 14.13
C LEU A 132 12.00 2.56 15.05
N GLN A 133 11.45 2.58 16.26
CA GLN A 133 11.63 3.65 17.22
C GLN A 133 13.06 3.68 17.80
N GLU A 134 13.69 2.51 17.97
CA GLU A 134 15.09 2.40 18.40
C GLU A 134 16.08 2.92 17.31
N GLN A 135 15.72 2.80 16.05
CA GLN A 135 16.57 3.13 14.91
C GLN A 135 16.32 4.52 14.33
N ASN A 136 15.21 5.19 14.69
CA ASN A 136 14.78 6.45 14.09
C ASN A 136 14.18 7.40 15.10
N ASP A 137 14.88 8.51 15.36
CA ASP A 137 14.43 9.56 16.28
C ASP A 137 13.09 10.18 15.88
N ASP A 138 12.82 10.35 14.57
CA ASP A 138 11.54 10.88 14.08
C ASP A 138 10.37 9.98 14.49
N ILE A 139 10.53 8.65 14.38
CA ILE A 139 9.50 7.68 14.76
C ILE A 139 9.40 7.57 16.28
N ALA A 140 10.53 7.67 16.99
CA ALA A 140 10.56 7.68 18.46
C ALA A 140 9.71 8.82 19.04
N GLY A 141 9.65 9.97 18.34
CA GLY A 141 8.83 11.13 18.69
C GLY A 141 7.33 10.98 18.41
N TRP A 142 6.87 9.90 17.76
CA TRP A 142 5.46 9.74 17.44
C TRP A 142 4.63 9.39 18.67
N SER A 143 3.42 9.98 18.73
CA SER A 143 2.49 9.66 19.81
C SER A 143 2.04 8.20 19.72
N GLU A 144 1.73 7.60 20.88
CA GLU A 144 1.18 6.24 20.95
C GLU A 144 -0.09 6.08 20.11
N SER A 145 -0.93 7.11 20.05
CA SER A 145 -2.15 7.11 19.23
C SER A 145 -1.83 7.02 17.73
N THR A 146 -0.79 7.73 17.26
CA THR A 146 -0.31 7.64 15.87
C THR A 146 0.19 6.25 15.54
N VAL A 147 1.06 5.70 16.37
CA VAL A 147 1.61 4.33 16.21
C VAL A 147 0.49 3.29 16.18
N ASN A 148 -0.46 3.37 17.13
CA ASN A 148 -1.59 2.44 17.18
C ASN A 148 -2.49 2.56 15.95
N LYS A 149 -2.69 3.77 15.41
CA LYS A 149 -3.45 3.98 14.18
C LYS A 149 -2.75 3.36 12.97
N ILE A 150 -1.43 3.51 12.86
CA ILE A 150 -0.66 2.89 11.78
C ILE A 150 -0.73 1.37 11.87
N LYS A 151 -0.59 0.77 13.07
CA LYS A 151 -0.75 -0.69 13.27
C LYS A 151 -2.12 -1.18 12.77
N GLN A 152 -3.19 -0.43 13.05
CA GLN A 152 -4.53 -0.75 12.54
C GLN A 152 -4.60 -0.70 11.02
N VAL A 153 -3.98 0.32 10.40
CA VAL A 153 -3.95 0.45 8.94
C VAL A 153 -3.15 -0.67 8.30
N LEU A 154 -1.99 -1.03 8.84
CA LEU A 154 -1.20 -2.17 8.35
C LEU A 154 -1.99 -3.48 8.41
N THR A 155 -2.68 -3.74 9.54
CA THR A 155 -3.57 -4.92 9.64
C THR A 155 -4.69 -4.85 8.61
N LYS A 156 -5.29 -3.67 8.39
CA LYS A 156 -6.34 -3.48 7.37
C LYS A 156 -5.82 -3.78 5.97
N ILE A 157 -4.60 -3.35 5.63
CA ILE A 157 -3.98 -3.65 4.35
C ILE A 157 -3.88 -5.16 4.14
N LEU A 158 -3.42 -5.92 5.14
CA LEU A 158 -3.34 -7.38 5.06
C LEU A 158 -4.71 -8.05 4.82
N VAL A 159 -5.79 -7.50 5.40
CA VAL A 159 -7.15 -7.98 5.16
C VAL A 159 -7.64 -7.63 3.75
N GLU A 160 -7.36 -6.42 3.27
CA GLU A 160 -7.77 -5.97 1.93
C GLU A 160 -7.15 -6.79 0.80
N VAL A 161 -5.91 -7.27 0.99
CA VAL A 161 -5.19 -8.13 0.03
C VAL A 161 -5.30 -9.62 0.37
N GLU A 162 -6.15 -9.99 1.33
CA GLU A 162 -6.46 -11.37 1.69
C GLU A 162 -5.29 -12.19 2.27
N ILE A 163 -4.20 -11.50 2.69
CA ILE A 163 -3.16 -12.11 3.54
C ILE A 163 -3.72 -12.47 4.92
N LEU A 164 -4.73 -11.75 5.39
CA LEU A 164 -5.55 -12.12 6.55
C LEU A 164 -7.01 -12.18 6.14
N ASP A 165 -7.76 -13.18 6.62
CA ASP A 165 -9.20 -13.28 6.35
C ASP A 165 -9.98 -12.16 7.05
N THR A 166 -9.58 -11.82 8.28
CA THR A 166 -10.24 -10.80 9.10
C THR A 166 -9.24 -10.13 10.05
N PHE A 167 -9.65 -9.03 10.68
CA PHE A 167 -8.88 -8.37 11.75
C PHE A 167 -8.57 -9.23 12.98
N LYS A 168 -9.29 -10.36 13.14
CA LYS A 168 -9.10 -11.29 14.26
C LYS A 168 -8.29 -12.52 13.87
N SER A 169 -7.94 -12.66 12.60
CA SER A 169 -7.14 -13.78 12.11
C SER A 169 -5.75 -13.71 12.70
N THR A 170 -5.23 -14.86 13.08
CA THR A 170 -3.89 -15.05 13.64
C THR A 170 -2.98 -15.85 12.69
N ARG A 171 -3.46 -16.12 11.49
CA ARG A 171 -2.73 -16.89 10.48
C ARG A 171 -2.71 -16.13 9.16
N LEU A 172 -1.51 -16.03 8.58
CA LEU A 172 -1.31 -15.46 7.27
C LEU A 172 -1.65 -16.50 6.18
N ASN A 173 -2.35 -16.03 5.16
CA ASN A 173 -2.57 -16.77 3.93
C ASN A 173 -1.45 -16.44 2.94
N PRO A 174 -0.75 -17.42 2.39
CA PRO A 174 0.23 -17.16 1.33
C PRO A 174 -0.45 -16.57 0.10
N LEU A 175 0.08 -15.48 -0.44
CA LEU A 175 -0.38 -14.94 -1.71
C LEU A 175 0.19 -15.73 -2.89
N PHE A 176 -0.60 -15.86 -3.94
CA PHE A 176 -0.10 -16.23 -5.25
C PHE A 176 0.15 -14.95 -6.05
N LEU A 177 1.42 -14.61 -6.20
CA LEU A 177 1.81 -13.42 -6.96
C LEU A 177 1.39 -13.58 -8.42
N CYS A 178 0.63 -12.60 -8.93
CA CYS A 178 0.26 -12.55 -10.34
C CYS A 178 1.49 -12.21 -11.21
N GLU A 179 1.53 -12.76 -12.42
CA GLU A 179 2.68 -12.64 -13.34
C GLU A 179 2.95 -11.17 -13.68
N GLU A 180 1.91 -10.38 -13.93
CA GLU A 180 2.01 -8.97 -14.29
C GLU A 180 2.74 -8.16 -13.22
N LEU A 181 2.44 -8.42 -11.94
CA LEU A 181 3.11 -7.74 -10.83
C LEU A 181 4.53 -8.26 -10.62
N GLU A 182 4.78 -9.58 -10.75
CA GLU A 182 6.12 -10.15 -10.64
C GLU A 182 7.06 -9.49 -11.67
N GLU A 183 6.62 -9.41 -12.91
CA GLU A 183 7.38 -8.75 -13.98
C GLU A 183 7.61 -7.26 -13.69
N GLY A 184 6.59 -6.54 -13.24
CA GLY A 184 6.71 -5.13 -12.88
C GLY A 184 7.69 -4.88 -11.73
N ILE A 185 7.66 -5.72 -10.68
CA ILE A 185 8.63 -5.66 -9.58
C ILE A 185 10.06 -5.88 -10.11
N ARG A 186 10.25 -6.83 -11.01
CA ARG A 186 11.55 -7.12 -11.64
C ARG A 186 12.03 -5.97 -12.55
N ARG A 187 11.14 -5.37 -13.35
CA ARG A 187 11.48 -4.18 -14.17
C ARG A 187 11.90 -3.00 -13.31
N ASN A 188 11.29 -2.83 -12.15
CA ASN A 188 11.64 -1.79 -11.17
C ASN A 188 12.89 -2.11 -10.34
N ASN A 189 13.51 -3.30 -10.49
CA ASN A 189 14.61 -3.81 -9.69
C ASN A 189 14.32 -3.87 -8.17
N ASP A 190 13.05 -3.99 -7.79
CA ASP A 190 12.60 -4.07 -6.39
C ASP A 190 12.53 -5.54 -5.89
N PHE A 191 13.56 -6.34 -6.16
CA PHE A 191 13.57 -7.78 -5.89
C PHE A 191 13.23 -8.15 -4.45
N GLU A 192 13.54 -7.29 -3.48
CA GLU A 192 13.19 -7.48 -2.07
C GLU A 192 11.66 -7.57 -1.87
N ALA A 193 10.89 -6.84 -2.67
CA ALA A 193 9.44 -6.83 -2.57
C ALA A 193 8.79 -8.18 -2.89
N LEU A 194 9.45 -9.04 -3.67
CA LEU A 194 8.95 -10.38 -4.03
C LEU A 194 8.63 -11.22 -2.79
N ALA A 195 9.44 -11.09 -1.74
CA ALA A 195 9.21 -11.80 -0.48
C ALA A 195 7.87 -11.44 0.18
N ALA A 196 7.45 -10.17 0.09
CA ALA A 196 6.17 -9.70 0.62
C ALA A 196 4.95 -10.37 -0.03
N PHE A 197 5.13 -10.91 -1.24
CA PHE A 197 4.14 -11.63 -2.03
C PHE A 197 4.40 -13.15 -2.06
N ASN A 198 5.18 -13.67 -1.12
CA ASN A 198 5.52 -15.10 -1.03
C ASN A 198 6.23 -15.66 -2.28
N CYS A 199 6.99 -14.82 -2.98
CA CYS A 199 7.77 -15.21 -4.15
C CYS A 199 9.26 -15.17 -3.83
N PHE A 200 9.95 -16.31 -3.97
CA PHE A 200 11.34 -16.53 -3.59
C PHE A 200 12.21 -17.08 -4.74
N ARG A 201 11.79 -16.84 -6.00
CA ARG A 201 12.45 -17.34 -7.21
C ARG A 201 13.48 -16.35 -7.75
#